data_0473556958ec54cd9a7ef6f58a73e521
#
_entry.id   0473556958ec54cd9a7ef6f58a73e521
#
_cell.length_a   1.000
_cell.length_b   1.000
_cell.length_c   1.000
_cell.angle_alpha   90.00
_cell.angle_beta   90.00
_cell.angle_gamma   90.00
#
_symmetry.space_group_name_H-M   'P 1'
#
loop_
_entity.id
_entity.type
_entity.pdbx_description
1 polymer ?
#
loop_
_entity_poly.entity_id
_entity_poly.type
_entity_poly.pdbx_seq_one_letter_code
_entity_poly.pdbx_strand_id
1 'polypeptide(L)'
;MEQLADRLNLFSESQTLKVAKLSRELKAQGKDIISLSLGEPDFPTPDHIKIAAKKAIDENYTYYTPVVGYLDLREAICRKFKRDNNLNFSPEQIVVSTGAKQSIANAVLSIVNPGDEVIIPAPYWVSYSEMIKLAEGVPVYVQTSVAADFKINAKELADAITPKTKLFMFSSPCNPSGSV
;
A
#
# COMPACT_ATOMS: atom_id res chain seq x y z
N MET A 1 -19.51 -18.12 -20.02
CA MET A 1 -19.24 -18.87 -18.77
C MET A 1 -18.41 -17.96 -17.87
N GLU A 2 -19.05 -17.27 -16.96
CA GLU A 2 -18.33 -16.55 -15.91
C GLU A 2 -17.96 -17.58 -14.84
N GLN A 3 -16.69 -18.00 -14.85
CA GLN A 3 -16.14 -18.91 -13.85
C GLN A 3 -15.33 -18.17 -12.77
N LEU A 4 -15.38 -16.84 -12.79
CA LEU A 4 -14.64 -16.00 -11.85
C LEU A 4 -15.56 -15.62 -10.69
N ALA A 5 -14.96 -15.37 -9.52
CA ALA A 5 -15.72 -14.95 -8.34
C ALA A 5 -16.33 -13.56 -8.56
N ASP A 6 -17.58 -13.37 -8.09
CA ASP A 6 -18.33 -12.11 -8.24
C ASP A 6 -17.57 -10.89 -7.71
N ARG A 7 -16.78 -11.07 -6.65
CA ARG A 7 -15.96 -10.00 -6.07
C ARG A 7 -14.98 -9.36 -7.08
N LEU A 8 -14.59 -10.07 -8.16
CA LEU A 8 -13.72 -9.54 -9.21
C LEU A 8 -14.41 -8.48 -10.06
N ASN A 9 -15.74 -8.40 -10.02
CA ASN A 9 -16.51 -7.37 -10.67
C ASN A 9 -16.59 -6.06 -9.85
N LEU A 10 -16.17 -6.09 -8.58
CA LEU A 10 -16.24 -4.95 -7.68
C LEU A 10 -15.09 -3.95 -7.86
N PHE A 11 -14.00 -4.36 -8.49
CA PHE A 11 -12.84 -3.50 -8.69
C PHE A 11 -12.43 -3.38 -10.15
N SER A 12 -11.70 -2.31 -10.45
CA SER A 12 -11.28 -1.96 -11.80
C SER A 12 -9.76 -2.05 -11.94
N GLU A 13 -9.32 -2.21 -13.18
CA GLU A 13 -7.89 -2.09 -13.50
C GLU A 13 -7.35 -0.71 -13.11
N SER A 14 -6.16 -0.70 -12.50
CA SER A 14 -5.49 0.53 -12.06
C SER A 14 -5.32 1.52 -13.21
N GLN A 15 -5.88 2.72 -13.06
CA GLN A 15 -5.72 3.80 -14.04
C GLN A 15 -4.24 4.19 -14.22
N THR A 16 -3.44 4.14 -13.15
CA THR A 16 -1.99 4.40 -13.20
C THR A 16 -1.29 3.41 -14.14
N LEU A 17 -1.64 2.12 -14.08
CA LEU A 17 -1.08 1.10 -14.95
C LEU A 17 -1.53 1.28 -16.41
N LYS A 18 -2.78 1.67 -16.65
CA LYS A 18 -3.26 1.99 -17.99
C LYS A 18 -2.49 3.14 -18.63
N VAL A 19 -2.30 4.24 -17.88
CA VAL A 19 -1.55 5.40 -18.36
C VAL A 19 -0.08 5.04 -18.59
N ALA A 20 0.55 4.26 -17.70
CA ALA A 20 1.92 3.80 -17.88
C ALA A 20 2.08 2.89 -19.11
N LYS A 21 1.11 2.02 -19.37
CA LYS A 21 1.08 1.18 -20.60
C LYS A 21 0.97 2.04 -21.84
N LEU A 22 0.02 2.97 -21.88
CA LEU A 22 -0.16 3.91 -23.00
C LEU A 22 1.11 4.73 -23.27
N SER A 23 1.76 5.23 -22.20
CA SER A 23 3.02 5.97 -22.30
C SER A 23 4.13 5.16 -22.98
N ARG A 24 4.27 3.87 -22.61
CA ARG A 24 5.23 2.97 -23.25
C ARG A 24 4.91 2.69 -24.70
N GLU A 25 3.63 2.47 -25.02
CA GLU A 25 3.17 2.22 -26.40
C GLU A 25 3.45 3.42 -27.31
N LEU A 26 3.17 4.64 -26.84
CA LEU A 26 3.42 5.86 -27.59
C LEU A 26 4.92 6.11 -27.81
N LYS A 27 5.77 5.86 -26.79
CA LYS A 27 7.24 5.91 -26.93
C LYS A 27 7.74 4.90 -27.96
N ALA A 28 7.21 3.67 -27.96
CA ALA A 28 7.57 2.65 -28.93
C ALA A 28 7.19 3.02 -30.36
N GLN A 29 6.19 3.90 -30.56
CA GLN A 29 5.79 4.49 -31.85
C GLN A 29 6.68 5.71 -32.23
N GLY A 30 7.73 6.02 -31.49
CA GLY A 30 8.64 7.14 -31.76
C GLY A 30 8.11 8.50 -31.31
N LYS A 31 7.03 8.57 -30.53
CA LYS A 31 6.52 9.83 -30.00
C LYS A 31 7.37 10.30 -28.80
N ASP A 32 7.65 11.60 -28.75
CA ASP A 32 8.31 12.22 -27.60
C ASP A 32 7.32 12.37 -26.45
N ILE A 33 7.43 11.47 -25.47
CA ILE A 33 6.53 11.41 -24.30
C ILE A 33 7.33 11.62 -23.01
N ILE A 34 6.95 12.65 -22.26
CA ILE A 34 7.37 12.85 -20.88
C ILE A 34 6.40 12.05 -19.99
N SER A 35 6.90 10.97 -19.37
CA SER A 35 6.09 10.10 -18.52
C SER A 35 6.10 10.56 -17.08
N LEU A 36 4.92 10.94 -16.56
CA LEU A 36 4.69 11.28 -15.16
C LEU A 36 3.70 10.29 -14.49
N SER A 37 3.56 9.09 -15.06
CA SER A 37 2.51 8.13 -14.68
C SER A 37 2.89 7.22 -13.51
N LEU A 38 4.17 6.97 -13.31
CA LEU A 38 4.69 6.14 -12.20
C LEU A 38 5.73 6.94 -11.42
N GLY A 39 5.60 6.92 -10.10
CA GLY A 39 6.63 7.41 -9.20
C GLY A 39 7.54 6.26 -8.78
N GLU A 40 8.81 6.36 -9.10
CA GLU A 40 9.87 5.46 -8.64
C GLU A 40 11.16 6.26 -8.37
N PRO A 41 12.05 5.78 -7.48
CA PRO A 41 13.33 6.43 -7.25
C PRO A 41 14.14 6.51 -8.55
N ASP A 42 14.79 7.65 -8.80
CA ASP A 42 15.65 7.90 -9.96
C ASP A 42 17.11 7.45 -9.75
N PHE A 43 17.37 6.79 -8.63
CA PHE A 43 18.68 6.21 -8.29
C PHE A 43 18.57 4.69 -8.04
N PRO A 44 19.62 3.92 -8.35
CA PRO A 44 19.63 2.48 -8.18
C PRO A 44 19.65 2.08 -6.70
N THR A 45 19.31 0.83 -6.43
CA THR A 45 19.47 0.22 -5.10
C THR A 45 20.91 0.41 -4.61
N PRO A 46 21.13 0.87 -3.36
CA PRO A 46 22.47 1.04 -2.79
C PRO A 46 23.33 -0.22 -2.86
N ASP A 47 24.62 -0.04 -3.11
CA ASP A 47 25.54 -1.17 -3.38
C ASP A 47 25.63 -2.16 -2.22
N HIS A 48 25.63 -1.69 -0.97
CA HIS A 48 25.66 -2.57 0.20
C HIS A 48 24.43 -3.49 0.27
N ILE A 49 23.27 -3.04 -0.18
CA ILE A 49 22.03 -3.86 -0.24
C ILE A 49 22.17 -4.91 -1.36
N LYS A 50 22.68 -4.50 -2.54
CA LYS A 50 22.93 -5.43 -3.66
C LYS A 50 23.94 -6.50 -3.28
N ILE A 51 25.00 -6.13 -2.58
CA ILE A 51 26.05 -7.07 -2.12
C ILE A 51 25.45 -8.06 -1.13
N ALA A 52 24.68 -7.59 -0.14
CA ALA A 52 24.01 -8.46 0.83
C ALA A 52 23.03 -9.44 0.16
N ALA A 53 22.26 -8.99 -0.84
CA ALA A 53 21.35 -9.84 -1.57
C ALA A 53 22.07 -10.93 -2.37
N LYS A 54 23.17 -10.58 -3.07
CA LYS A 54 24.00 -11.56 -3.80
C LYS A 54 24.59 -12.59 -2.85
N LYS A 55 25.14 -12.12 -1.72
CA LYS A 55 25.68 -13.02 -0.69
C LYS A 55 24.62 -13.99 -0.16
N ALA A 56 23.41 -13.51 0.13
CA ALA A 56 22.33 -14.38 0.58
C ALA A 56 21.96 -15.47 -0.44
N ILE A 57 22.00 -15.15 -1.74
CA ILE A 57 21.78 -16.15 -2.81
C ILE A 57 22.92 -17.19 -2.80
N ASP A 58 24.18 -16.74 -2.73
CA ASP A 58 25.36 -17.62 -2.70
C ASP A 58 25.37 -18.53 -1.46
N GLU A 59 24.83 -18.05 -0.33
CA GLU A 59 24.67 -18.77 0.92
C GLU A 59 23.40 -19.64 0.98
N ASN A 60 22.68 -19.77 -0.13
CA ASN A 60 21.48 -20.60 -0.27
C ASN A 60 20.30 -20.18 0.61
N TYR A 61 20.10 -18.88 0.87
CA TYR A 61 18.85 -18.35 1.46
C TYR A 61 17.69 -18.44 0.45
N THR A 62 17.47 -19.63 -0.10
CA THR A 62 16.52 -19.89 -1.18
C THR A 62 15.45 -20.93 -0.79
N TYR A 63 15.48 -21.40 0.45
CA TYR A 63 14.50 -22.32 1.00
C TYR A 63 13.29 -21.59 1.61
N TYR A 64 12.27 -22.34 1.97
CA TYR A 64 11.11 -21.79 2.67
C TYR A 64 11.52 -21.11 3.98
N THR A 65 10.99 -19.91 4.19
CA THR A 65 11.16 -19.15 5.43
C THR A 65 10.06 -19.50 6.43
N PRO A 66 10.23 -19.16 7.73
CA PRO A 66 9.08 -19.07 8.64
C PRO A 66 8.01 -18.15 8.05
N VAL A 67 6.72 -18.48 8.25
CA VAL A 67 5.59 -17.73 7.68
C VAL A 67 5.64 -16.24 8.03
N VAL A 68 6.09 -15.90 9.23
CA VAL A 68 6.22 -14.52 9.71
C VAL A 68 7.55 -13.83 9.29
N GLY A 69 8.42 -14.53 8.60
CA GLY A 69 9.76 -14.07 8.21
C GLY A 69 10.87 -14.48 9.17
N TYR A 70 12.13 -14.34 8.74
CA TYR A 70 13.30 -14.68 9.54
C TYR A 70 13.34 -13.88 10.86
N LEU A 71 13.81 -14.52 11.93
CA LEU A 71 13.87 -13.90 13.27
C LEU A 71 14.80 -12.69 13.30
N ASP A 72 15.99 -12.80 12.73
CA ASP A 72 16.98 -11.74 12.65
C ASP A 72 16.46 -10.49 11.91
N LEU A 73 15.69 -10.68 10.84
CA LEU A 73 15.02 -9.59 10.13
C LEU A 73 13.94 -8.94 11.00
N ARG A 74 13.12 -9.73 11.68
CA ARG A 74 12.07 -9.21 12.58
C ARG A 74 12.67 -8.42 13.76
N GLU A 75 13.77 -8.91 14.33
CA GLU A 75 14.54 -8.18 15.34
C GLU A 75 15.13 -6.88 14.79
N ALA A 76 15.67 -6.90 13.57
CA ALA A 76 16.17 -5.69 12.91
C ALA A 76 15.05 -4.65 12.69
N ILE A 77 13.84 -5.09 12.34
CA ILE A 77 12.65 -4.24 12.23
C ILE A 77 12.29 -3.64 13.59
N CYS A 78 12.29 -4.43 14.68
CA CYS A 78 12.04 -3.93 16.01
C CYS A 78 13.07 -2.84 16.43
N ARG A 79 14.36 -3.08 16.17
CA ARG A 79 15.40 -2.08 16.40
C ARG A 79 15.19 -0.80 15.59
N LYS A 80 14.78 -0.92 14.33
CA LYS A 80 14.45 0.21 13.47
C LYS A 80 13.27 1.01 14.00
N PHE A 81 12.17 0.37 14.40
CA PHE A 81 11.01 1.04 14.99
C PHE A 81 11.37 1.76 16.29
N LYS A 82 12.22 1.15 17.12
CA LYS A 82 12.69 1.82 18.34
C LYS A 82 13.53 3.05 18.04
N ARG A 83 14.49 2.93 17.12
CA ARG A 83 15.43 4.00 16.76
C ARG A 83 14.72 5.18 16.08
N ASP A 84 13.87 4.91 15.10
CA ASP A 84 13.34 5.93 14.19
C ASP A 84 11.98 6.49 14.63
N ASN A 85 11.19 5.68 15.34
CA ASN A 85 9.81 6.00 15.65
C ASN A 85 9.51 6.00 17.17
N ASN A 86 10.51 5.63 18.00
CA ASN A 86 10.35 5.42 19.45
C ASN A 86 9.23 4.42 19.82
N LEU A 87 8.98 3.43 18.94
CA LEU A 87 8.01 2.37 19.15
C LEU A 87 8.72 1.10 19.62
N ASN A 88 8.14 0.43 20.63
CA ASN A 88 8.67 -0.82 21.16
C ASN A 88 7.76 -1.97 20.73
N PHE A 89 8.30 -2.86 19.92
CA PHE A 89 7.67 -4.11 19.53
C PHE A 89 8.59 -5.29 19.84
N SER A 90 8.01 -6.44 20.09
CA SER A 90 8.74 -7.72 20.12
C SER A 90 8.70 -8.39 18.74
N PRO A 91 9.65 -9.27 18.43
CA PRO A 91 9.66 -9.99 17.15
C PRO A 91 8.38 -10.78 16.85
N GLU A 92 7.65 -11.22 17.88
CA GLU A 92 6.37 -11.95 17.75
C GLU A 92 5.25 -11.06 17.21
N GLN A 93 5.39 -9.73 17.32
CA GLN A 93 4.45 -8.74 16.81
C GLN A 93 4.78 -8.30 15.37
N ILE A 94 5.80 -8.87 14.76
CA ILE A 94 6.26 -8.51 13.41
C ILE A 94 5.95 -9.65 12.43
N VAL A 95 5.30 -9.28 11.33
CA VAL A 95 5.10 -10.13 10.15
C VAL A 95 5.73 -9.45 8.95
N VAL A 96 6.62 -10.14 8.27
CA VAL A 96 7.28 -9.65 7.05
C VAL A 96 6.41 -9.99 5.83
N SER A 97 6.18 -9.02 4.97
CA SER A 97 5.39 -9.18 3.74
C SER A 97 6.19 -8.79 2.50
N THR A 98 5.77 -9.27 1.34
CA THR A 98 6.35 -8.89 0.05
C THR A 98 5.89 -7.48 -0.35
N GLY A 99 6.40 -6.49 0.36
CA GLY A 99 6.08 -5.08 0.19
C GLY A 99 4.83 -4.61 0.94
N ALA A 100 4.71 -3.28 1.11
CA ALA A 100 3.63 -2.64 1.87
C ALA A 100 2.23 -2.97 1.32
N LYS A 101 2.10 -3.16 0.01
CA LYS A 101 0.80 -3.53 -0.60
C LYS A 101 0.27 -4.83 -0.03
N GLN A 102 1.10 -5.86 0.13
CA GLN A 102 0.69 -7.12 0.73
C GLN A 102 0.34 -6.94 2.21
N SER A 103 1.13 -6.18 2.97
CA SER A 103 0.83 -5.91 4.39
C SER A 103 -0.53 -5.26 4.57
N ILE A 104 -0.84 -4.24 3.76
CA ILE A 104 -2.12 -3.54 3.81
C ILE A 104 -3.27 -4.46 3.38
N ALA A 105 -3.10 -5.21 2.30
CA ALA A 105 -4.12 -6.17 1.85
C ALA A 105 -4.42 -7.23 2.93
N ASN A 106 -3.38 -7.78 3.56
CA ASN A 106 -3.54 -8.74 4.66
C ASN A 106 -4.28 -8.12 5.87
N ALA A 107 -3.93 -6.87 6.24
CA ALA A 107 -4.59 -6.16 7.33
C ALA A 107 -6.08 -5.91 7.01
N VAL A 108 -6.40 -5.43 5.82
CA VAL A 108 -7.78 -5.18 5.38
C VAL A 108 -8.58 -6.48 5.39
N LEU A 109 -8.07 -7.54 4.75
CA LEU A 109 -8.73 -8.86 4.70
C LEU A 109 -8.92 -9.51 6.08
N SER A 110 -8.07 -9.13 7.07
CA SER A 110 -8.19 -9.66 8.44
C SER A 110 -9.19 -8.91 9.31
N ILE A 111 -9.56 -7.67 8.92
CA ILE A 111 -10.36 -6.76 9.77
C ILE A 111 -11.75 -6.52 9.17
N VAL A 112 -11.86 -6.41 7.84
CA VAL A 112 -13.06 -5.96 7.13
C VAL A 112 -13.88 -7.15 6.67
N ASN A 113 -15.16 -7.16 7.03
CA ASN A 113 -16.16 -8.12 6.54
C ASN A 113 -16.98 -7.51 5.40
N PRO A 114 -17.73 -8.32 4.64
CA PRO A 114 -18.67 -7.81 3.66
C PRO A 114 -19.63 -6.77 4.23
N GLY A 115 -19.66 -5.58 3.60
CA GLY A 115 -20.50 -4.46 4.00
C GLY A 115 -19.96 -3.56 5.11
N ASP A 116 -18.81 -3.90 5.74
CA ASP A 116 -18.11 -2.99 6.65
C ASP A 116 -17.59 -1.77 5.89
N GLU A 117 -17.66 -0.60 6.52
CA GLU A 117 -17.22 0.66 5.94
C GLU A 117 -15.78 0.99 6.33
N VAL A 118 -15.01 1.46 5.33
CA VAL A 118 -13.64 1.94 5.54
C VAL A 118 -13.53 3.37 5.03
N ILE A 119 -13.23 4.30 5.94
CA ILE A 119 -13.09 5.73 5.63
C ILE A 119 -11.71 5.98 5.01
N ILE A 120 -11.69 6.71 3.89
CA ILE A 120 -10.48 7.11 3.16
C ILE A 120 -10.56 8.60 2.83
N PRO A 121 -9.65 9.45 3.33
CA PRO A 121 -9.51 10.82 2.85
C PRO A 121 -9.03 10.85 1.39
N ALA A 122 -9.65 11.66 0.54
CA ALA A 122 -9.26 11.86 -0.85
C ALA A 122 -8.51 13.20 -1.01
N PRO A 123 -7.38 13.25 -1.76
CA PRO A 123 -6.80 12.18 -2.58
C PRO A 123 -6.12 11.08 -1.77
N TYR A 124 -6.06 9.88 -2.33
CA TYR A 124 -5.50 8.70 -1.66
C TYR A 124 -4.77 7.79 -2.66
N TRP A 125 -3.97 6.86 -2.16
CA TRP A 125 -3.35 5.84 -2.99
C TRP A 125 -4.41 4.88 -3.56
N VAL A 126 -4.50 4.84 -4.87
CA VAL A 126 -5.56 4.12 -5.62
C VAL A 126 -5.79 2.67 -5.19
N SER A 127 -4.77 2.01 -4.63
CA SER A 127 -4.90 0.62 -4.19
C SER A 127 -5.74 0.45 -2.92
N TYR A 128 -5.98 1.50 -2.12
CA TYR A 128 -6.77 1.38 -0.89
C TYR A 128 -8.20 0.94 -1.18
N SER A 129 -8.87 1.66 -2.07
CA SER A 129 -10.26 1.33 -2.44
C SER A 129 -10.40 -0.07 -3.01
N GLU A 130 -9.43 -0.50 -3.82
CA GLU A 130 -9.48 -1.81 -4.45
C GLU A 130 -9.25 -2.96 -3.45
N MET A 131 -8.40 -2.76 -2.44
CA MET A 131 -8.22 -3.73 -1.35
C MET A 131 -9.48 -3.86 -0.48
N ILE A 132 -10.16 -2.74 -0.21
CA ILE A 132 -11.41 -2.73 0.55
C ILE A 132 -12.50 -3.49 -0.21
N LYS A 133 -12.64 -3.22 -1.50
CA LYS A 133 -13.59 -3.93 -2.37
C LYS A 133 -13.26 -5.43 -2.48
N LEU A 134 -11.97 -5.79 -2.50
CA LEU A 134 -11.54 -7.19 -2.49
C LEU A 134 -12.00 -7.92 -1.22
N ALA A 135 -12.03 -7.22 -0.09
CA ALA A 135 -12.59 -7.70 1.17
C ALA A 135 -14.14 -7.60 1.23
N GLU A 136 -14.79 -7.20 0.13
CA GLU A 136 -16.24 -6.96 0.05
C GLU A 136 -16.73 -5.84 0.98
N GLY A 137 -15.80 -4.99 1.46
CA GLY A 137 -16.07 -3.78 2.23
C GLY A 137 -16.50 -2.61 1.34
N VAL A 138 -16.97 -1.55 1.97
CA VAL A 138 -17.48 -0.33 1.33
C VAL A 138 -16.50 0.82 1.60
N PRO A 139 -15.78 1.35 0.58
CA PRO A 139 -14.96 2.52 0.76
C PRO A 139 -15.82 3.78 0.92
N VAL A 140 -15.63 4.53 2.01
CA VAL A 140 -16.27 5.81 2.30
C VAL A 140 -15.27 6.93 2.09
N TYR A 141 -15.49 7.75 1.08
CA TYR A 141 -14.55 8.81 0.70
C TYR A 141 -14.90 10.12 1.40
N VAL A 142 -13.94 10.69 2.13
CA VAL A 142 -14.03 12.04 2.66
C VAL A 142 -13.21 12.98 1.76
N GLN A 143 -13.91 13.92 1.11
CA GLN A 143 -13.26 14.87 0.21
C GLN A 143 -12.49 15.90 1.02
N THR A 144 -11.22 16.09 0.69
CA THR A 144 -10.40 17.18 1.23
C THR A 144 -10.10 18.21 0.13
N SER A 145 -9.48 19.33 0.47
CA SER A 145 -9.23 20.42 -0.48
C SER A 145 -7.79 20.89 -0.45
N VAL A 146 -7.39 21.57 -1.51
CA VAL A 146 -6.09 22.27 -1.59
C VAL A 146 -5.97 23.30 -0.46
N ALA A 147 -7.07 24.02 -0.14
CA ALA A 147 -7.07 25.02 0.93
C ALA A 147 -6.82 24.40 2.32
N ALA A 148 -7.16 23.14 2.51
CA ALA A 148 -6.89 22.36 3.73
C ALA A 148 -5.58 21.56 3.64
N ASP A 149 -4.72 21.81 2.64
CA ASP A 149 -3.50 21.05 2.38
C ASP A 149 -3.79 19.52 2.26
N PHE A 150 -4.94 19.17 1.70
CA PHE A 150 -5.45 17.80 1.59
C PHE A 150 -5.53 17.04 2.93
N LYS A 151 -5.71 17.76 4.05
CA LYS A 151 -5.86 17.17 5.39
C LYS A 151 -7.33 17.07 5.77
N ILE A 152 -7.70 15.92 6.33
CA ILE A 152 -8.99 15.74 6.99
C ILE A 152 -8.93 16.32 8.40
N ASN A 153 -10.00 16.95 8.85
CA ASN A 153 -10.12 17.39 10.23
C ASN A 153 -11.00 16.43 11.06
N ALA A 154 -10.95 16.58 12.39
CA ALA A 154 -11.65 15.70 13.30
C ALA A 154 -13.19 15.70 13.11
N LYS A 155 -13.76 16.88 12.73
CA LYS A 155 -15.20 16.98 12.48
C LYS A 155 -15.61 16.21 11.22
N GLU A 156 -14.88 16.39 10.12
CA GLU A 156 -15.12 15.68 8.85
C GLU A 156 -15.01 14.15 9.04
N LEU A 157 -14.03 13.70 9.83
CA LEU A 157 -13.91 12.29 10.18
C LEU A 157 -15.09 11.81 11.03
N ALA A 158 -15.48 12.57 12.06
CA ALA A 158 -16.60 12.23 12.93
C ALA A 158 -17.92 12.15 12.16
N ASP A 159 -18.16 13.09 11.23
CA ASP A 159 -19.36 13.12 10.39
C ASP A 159 -19.45 11.92 9.43
N ALA A 160 -18.30 11.31 9.09
CA ALA A 160 -18.24 10.13 8.21
C ALA A 160 -18.39 8.81 8.95
N ILE A 161 -18.30 8.78 10.28
CA ILE A 161 -18.40 7.56 11.09
C ILE A 161 -19.85 7.11 11.19
N THR A 162 -20.09 5.84 10.90
CA THR A 162 -21.37 5.16 11.07
C THR A 162 -21.21 3.91 11.95
N PRO A 163 -22.29 3.24 12.37
CA PRO A 163 -22.20 1.95 13.06
C PRO A 163 -21.53 0.84 12.24
N LYS A 164 -21.37 1.02 10.92
CA LYS A 164 -20.68 0.08 10.03
C LYS A 164 -19.19 0.42 9.83
N THR A 165 -18.74 1.57 10.31
CA THR A 165 -17.34 1.98 10.15
C THR A 165 -16.44 1.05 10.93
N LYS A 166 -15.51 0.40 10.22
CA LYS A 166 -14.56 -0.57 10.76
C LYS A 166 -13.14 -0.08 10.81
N LEU A 167 -12.76 0.74 9.84
CA LEU A 167 -11.38 1.16 9.64
C LEU A 167 -11.34 2.60 9.10
N PHE A 168 -10.31 3.35 9.49
CA PHE A 168 -9.88 4.59 8.89
C PHE A 168 -8.49 4.40 8.29
N MET A 169 -8.32 4.68 6.99
CA MET A 169 -7.09 4.38 6.26
C MET A 169 -6.55 5.60 5.54
N PHE A 170 -5.30 5.95 5.83
CA PHE A 170 -4.57 7.03 5.18
C PHE A 170 -3.06 6.77 5.21
N SER A 171 -2.28 7.56 4.47
CA SER A 171 -0.81 7.59 4.55
C SER A 171 -0.31 8.98 4.90
N SER A 172 0.79 9.03 5.65
CA SER A 172 1.50 10.28 5.96
C SER A 172 3.02 10.03 5.83
N PRO A 173 3.73 10.75 4.96
CA PRO A 173 3.20 11.64 3.91
C PRO A 173 2.19 10.98 2.99
N CYS A 174 1.20 11.75 2.55
CA CYS A 174 0.11 11.21 1.72
C CYS A 174 0.58 10.89 0.30
N ASN A 175 0.23 9.72 -0.21
CA ASN A 175 0.31 9.41 -1.63
C ASN A 175 -1.09 9.61 -2.24
N PRO A 176 -1.31 10.58 -3.17
CA PRO A 176 -0.29 11.26 -4.00
C PRO A 176 0.09 12.70 -3.59
N SER A 177 -0.57 13.33 -2.59
CA SER A 177 -0.44 14.77 -2.34
C SER A 177 0.90 15.20 -1.71
N GLY A 178 1.58 14.31 -1.00
CA GLY A 178 2.78 14.62 -0.22
C GLY A 178 2.50 15.33 1.11
N SER A 179 1.26 15.62 1.45
CA SER A 179 0.86 16.30 2.69
C SER A 179 1.11 15.43 3.93
N VAL A 180 1.45 16.09 5.06
CA VAL A 180 1.77 15.46 6.36
C VAL A 180 0.89 16.03 7.45
#